data_4d360644e72fcef7342b21f52f9a3c9a
#
_entry.id   4d360644e72fcef7342b21f52f9a3c9a
#
_cell.length_a   1.000
_cell.length_b   1.000
_cell.length_c   1.000
_cell.angle_alpha   90.00
_cell.angle_beta   90.00
_cell.angle_gamma   90.00
#
_symmetry.space_group_name_H-M   'P 1'
#
loop_
_entity.id
_entity.type
_entity.pdbx_description
1 polymer ?
#
loop_
_entity_poly.entity_id
_entity_poly.type
_entity_poly.pdbx_seq_one_letter_code
_entity_poly.pdbx_strand_id
1 'polypeptide(L)'
;MNNRRAFLRASIAAAFVAFCDTKAAYAGDTGDALDLNSMTLTFEDPFDALSISAWGPGTRWISHTPWNGDFGGARFSDPSGDFPFAIQDGMLRITAARDGKGMWRSGLIASVDRDGNGFSQQYGYFEMRARLPDGPGVWPAFWLIGKDRSKATAEIDVIEYYGDKPGAYSSTVHAWHRDGRHDSDYSRIKTFATANPADMHSYGVKIDSDFIRMYFDGALVWKTKVFPEHRQPMYILIDLGIVDGVTKMAAADPSFMFVDYVRAYQFR
;
A
#
# COMPACT_ATOMS: atom_id res chain seq x y z
N MET A 1 -34.72 19.21 17.50
CA MET A 1 -34.31 17.79 17.67
C MET A 1 -32.99 17.64 16.96
N ASN A 2 -31.89 17.71 17.71
CA ASN A 2 -30.52 17.72 17.18
C ASN A 2 -29.93 16.31 17.21
N ASN A 3 -29.72 15.70 16.04
CA ASN A 3 -28.95 14.47 15.94
C ASN A 3 -27.48 14.83 15.61
N ARG A 4 -26.63 14.87 16.63
CA ARG A 4 -25.19 14.96 16.49
C ARG A 4 -24.64 13.58 16.13
N ARG A 5 -24.21 13.39 14.91
CA ARG A 5 -23.38 12.24 14.50
C ARG A 5 -21.99 12.44 15.09
N ALA A 6 -21.64 11.63 16.08
CA ALA A 6 -20.30 11.54 16.61
C ALA A 6 -19.43 10.78 15.60
N PHE A 7 -18.49 11.48 14.96
CA PHE A 7 -17.41 10.86 14.22
C PHE A 7 -16.36 10.40 15.23
N LEU A 8 -16.18 9.08 15.34
CA LEU A 8 -15.06 8.49 16.06
C LEU A 8 -13.77 8.84 15.29
N ARG A 9 -12.98 9.75 15.84
CA ARG A 9 -11.57 9.92 15.46
C ARG A 9 -10.81 8.77 16.11
N ALA A 10 -10.44 7.75 15.33
CA ALA A 10 -9.48 6.75 15.76
C ALA A 10 -8.10 7.39 15.76
N SER A 11 -7.63 7.83 16.92
CA SER A 11 -6.24 8.20 17.14
C SER A 11 -5.42 6.90 17.16
N ILE A 12 -4.62 6.64 16.15
CA ILE A 12 -3.66 5.53 16.13
C ILE A 12 -2.55 5.90 17.11
N ALA A 13 -2.64 5.40 18.33
CA ALA A 13 -1.56 5.43 19.29
C ALA A 13 -0.52 4.40 18.85
N ALA A 14 0.67 4.85 18.46
CA ALA A 14 1.80 3.97 18.18
C ALA A 14 2.20 3.23 19.46
N ALA A 15 1.82 1.96 19.56
CA ALA A 15 2.26 1.09 20.63
C ALA A 15 3.72 0.66 20.35
N PHE A 16 4.64 1.07 21.22
CA PHE A 16 6.00 0.55 21.23
C PHE A 16 6.00 -0.88 21.77
N VAL A 17 6.24 -1.85 20.89
CA VAL A 17 6.50 -3.24 21.30
C VAL A 17 8.00 -3.52 21.16
N ALA A 18 8.57 -4.06 22.23
CA ALA A 18 9.98 -4.44 22.32
C ALA A 18 10.34 -5.56 21.32
N PHE A 19 11.48 -5.40 20.65
CA PHE A 19 11.96 -6.29 19.60
C PHE A 19 12.52 -7.60 20.17
N CYS A 20 12.06 -8.73 19.65
CA CYS A 20 12.76 -10.01 19.70
C CYS A 20 13.24 -10.33 18.27
N ASP A 21 14.56 -10.25 18.04
CA ASP A 21 15.18 -10.64 16.77
C ASP A 21 15.14 -12.16 16.61
N THR A 22 14.18 -12.69 15.85
CA THR A 22 14.20 -14.08 15.41
C THR A 22 14.65 -14.17 13.96
N LYS A 23 15.90 -14.53 13.73
CA LYS A 23 16.37 -15.02 12.44
C LYS A 23 15.73 -16.39 12.18
N ALA A 24 14.62 -16.44 11.46
CA ALA A 24 14.15 -17.67 10.81
C ALA A 24 14.60 -17.62 9.35
N ALA A 25 15.66 -18.35 9.00
CA ALA A 25 15.91 -18.73 7.63
C ALA A 25 14.83 -19.75 7.26
N TYR A 26 13.88 -19.38 6.42
CA TYR A 26 12.89 -20.31 5.89
C TYR A 26 13.62 -21.32 4.97
N ALA A 27 13.72 -22.59 5.38
CA ALA A 27 14.08 -23.69 4.48
C ALA A 27 12.94 -23.84 3.45
N GLY A 28 13.26 -23.72 2.15
CA GLY A 28 12.27 -23.59 1.09
C GLY A 28 11.29 -24.76 0.99
N ASP A 29 10.05 -24.46 1.27
CA ASP A 29 8.90 -25.21 0.75
C ASP A 29 8.76 -24.86 -0.76
N THR A 30 8.46 -25.84 -1.61
CA THR A 30 8.29 -25.62 -3.06
C THR A 30 7.21 -24.59 -3.38
N GLY A 31 6.28 -24.32 -2.45
CA GLY A 31 5.26 -23.27 -2.55
C GLY A 31 5.78 -21.85 -2.32
N ASP A 32 7.00 -21.67 -1.83
CA ASP A 32 7.57 -20.36 -1.47
C ASP A 32 8.30 -19.70 -2.66
N ALA A 33 8.69 -20.44 -3.69
CA ALA A 33 9.23 -19.88 -4.92
C ALA A 33 8.14 -19.12 -5.70
N LEU A 34 8.51 -17.98 -6.26
CA LEU A 34 7.66 -17.23 -7.18
C LEU A 34 7.88 -17.72 -8.61
N ASP A 35 6.89 -18.43 -9.16
CA ASP A 35 6.86 -18.87 -10.56
C ASP A 35 5.68 -18.22 -11.29
N LEU A 36 5.94 -17.11 -11.96
CA LEU A 36 4.91 -16.40 -12.73
C LEU A 36 4.48 -17.15 -13.99
N ASN A 37 5.28 -18.13 -14.50
CA ASN A 37 4.88 -18.93 -15.65
C ASN A 37 3.74 -19.90 -15.31
N SER A 38 3.56 -20.25 -14.03
CA SER A 38 2.44 -21.04 -13.56
C SER A 38 1.17 -20.25 -13.30
N MET A 39 1.18 -18.94 -13.55
CA MET A 39 0.07 -18.01 -13.28
C MET A 39 -0.45 -17.39 -14.58
N THR A 40 -1.60 -16.76 -14.50
CA THR A 40 -2.22 -15.98 -15.58
C THR A 40 -2.28 -14.52 -15.16
N LEU A 41 -1.74 -13.60 -15.98
CA LEU A 41 -1.88 -12.15 -15.78
C LEU A 41 -3.36 -11.77 -15.89
N THR A 42 -3.90 -11.13 -14.85
CA THR A 42 -5.32 -10.73 -14.74
C THR A 42 -5.50 -9.24 -14.70
N PHE A 43 -4.47 -8.50 -14.29
CA PHE A 43 -4.45 -7.05 -14.24
C PHE A 43 -3.05 -6.54 -14.56
N GLU A 44 -2.99 -5.48 -15.34
CA GLU A 44 -1.77 -4.75 -15.60
C GLU A 44 -2.06 -3.28 -15.84
N ASP A 45 -1.31 -2.41 -15.19
CA ASP A 45 -1.21 -1.00 -15.56
C ASP A 45 0.27 -0.63 -15.68
N PRO A 46 0.78 -0.44 -16.93
CA PRO A 46 2.14 0.03 -17.18
C PRO A 46 2.26 1.55 -17.10
N PHE A 47 1.18 2.26 -16.78
CA PHE A 47 1.11 3.73 -16.71
C PHE A 47 1.54 4.45 -17.99
N ASP A 48 1.21 3.89 -19.15
CA ASP A 48 1.41 4.57 -20.44
C ASP A 48 0.58 5.86 -20.55
N ALA A 49 -0.55 5.93 -19.84
CA ALA A 49 -1.41 7.10 -19.73
C ALA A 49 -2.10 7.16 -18.36
N LEU A 50 -2.46 8.35 -17.90
CA LEU A 50 -3.26 8.51 -16.69
C LEU A 50 -4.70 8.03 -16.91
N SER A 51 -5.15 7.09 -16.10
CA SER A 51 -6.54 6.64 -16.02
C SER A 51 -7.00 6.74 -14.57
N ILE A 52 -7.01 7.97 -14.04
CA ILE A 52 -7.31 8.30 -12.64
C ILE A 52 -8.38 9.39 -12.62
N SER A 53 -9.43 9.21 -11.83
CA SER A 53 -10.42 10.25 -11.52
C SER A 53 -10.65 10.33 -10.01
N ALA A 54 -11.32 11.37 -9.55
CA ALA A 54 -11.62 11.52 -8.11
C ALA A 54 -12.35 10.28 -7.55
N TRP A 55 -13.41 9.83 -8.23
CA TRP A 55 -14.35 8.85 -7.68
C TRP A 55 -14.81 7.75 -8.65
N GLY A 56 -14.33 7.75 -9.90
CA GLY A 56 -14.89 6.89 -10.97
C GLY A 56 -16.27 7.38 -11.42
N PRO A 57 -17.07 6.54 -12.10
CA PRO A 57 -16.61 5.36 -12.82
C PRO A 57 -15.86 5.71 -14.12
N GLY A 58 -15.36 4.70 -14.83
CA GLY A 58 -14.80 4.88 -16.18
C GLY A 58 -13.29 5.13 -16.20
N THR A 59 -12.63 5.16 -15.05
CA THR A 59 -11.18 5.16 -14.92
C THR A 59 -10.70 3.89 -14.25
N ARG A 60 -9.44 3.53 -14.47
CA ARG A 60 -8.80 2.35 -13.88
C ARG A 60 -8.62 2.51 -12.37
N TRP A 61 -8.41 3.77 -11.93
CA TRP A 61 -8.15 4.13 -10.54
C TRP A 61 -9.03 5.29 -10.11
N ILE A 62 -9.32 5.34 -8.81
CA ILE A 62 -9.81 6.55 -8.15
C ILE A 62 -8.69 7.15 -7.29
N SER A 63 -8.72 8.46 -7.04
CA SER A 63 -7.67 9.18 -6.29
C SER A 63 -7.94 9.30 -4.79
N HIS A 64 -8.83 8.48 -4.25
CA HIS A 64 -9.17 8.44 -2.84
C HIS A 64 -9.35 7.02 -2.34
N THR A 65 -9.33 6.83 -1.03
CA THR A 65 -9.83 5.58 -0.48
C THR A 65 -11.34 5.44 -0.79
N PRO A 66 -11.84 4.25 -1.13
CA PRO A 66 -13.28 4.08 -1.43
C PRO A 66 -14.21 4.53 -0.31
N TRP A 67 -13.74 4.61 0.92
CA TRP A 67 -14.51 5.10 2.07
C TRP A 67 -14.32 6.60 2.37
N ASN A 68 -13.56 7.33 1.52
CA ASN A 68 -13.28 8.76 1.65
C ASN A 68 -12.59 9.12 2.98
N GLY A 69 -11.46 8.48 3.26
CA GLY A 69 -10.66 8.73 4.46
C GLY A 69 -9.24 9.14 4.11
N ASP A 70 -8.78 10.27 4.65
CA ASP A 70 -7.37 10.62 4.68
C ASP A 70 -6.71 10.00 5.91
N PHE A 71 -5.39 9.79 5.84
CA PHE A 71 -4.56 9.34 6.95
C PHE A 71 -3.17 9.98 6.89
N GLY A 72 -2.43 9.90 7.99
CA GLY A 72 -1.15 10.57 8.13
C GLY A 72 -1.25 12.10 8.08
N GLY A 73 -0.14 12.75 7.76
CA GLY A 73 0.01 14.19 7.73
C GLY A 73 -0.37 14.86 6.41
N ALA A 74 -0.69 14.09 5.35
CA ALA A 74 -1.12 14.62 4.07
C ALA A 74 -2.61 14.41 3.82
N ARG A 75 -3.22 15.27 2.98
CA ARG A 75 -4.55 15.03 2.41
C ARG A 75 -4.41 14.59 0.96
N PHE A 76 -5.13 13.53 0.59
CA PHE A 76 -5.16 13.05 -0.78
C PHE A 76 -6.02 13.96 -1.64
N SER A 77 -5.52 14.26 -2.84
CA SER A 77 -6.08 15.30 -3.72
C SER A 77 -6.61 14.70 -5.01
N ASP A 78 -7.65 15.33 -5.54
CA ASP A 78 -8.15 15.05 -6.88
C ASP A 78 -7.07 15.35 -7.94
N PRO A 79 -7.03 14.61 -9.05
CA PRO A 79 -6.18 14.94 -10.19
C PRO A 79 -6.47 16.34 -10.72
N SER A 80 -5.43 17.18 -10.84
CA SER A 80 -5.55 18.54 -11.39
C SER A 80 -4.25 18.93 -12.07
N GLY A 81 -4.23 18.98 -13.41
CA GLY A 81 -3.00 19.14 -14.18
C GLY A 81 -2.03 17.99 -13.87
N ASP A 82 -0.78 18.34 -13.56
CA ASP A 82 0.28 17.38 -13.20
C ASP A 82 0.36 17.07 -11.70
N PHE A 83 -0.64 17.44 -10.91
CA PHE A 83 -0.69 17.19 -9.48
C PHE A 83 -1.98 16.45 -9.07
N PRO A 84 -1.91 15.49 -8.14
CA PRO A 84 -0.71 14.88 -7.59
C PRO A 84 -0.12 13.80 -8.50
N PHE A 85 -0.70 13.57 -9.68
CA PHE A 85 -0.33 12.51 -10.61
C PHE A 85 0.13 13.07 -11.95
N ALA A 86 1.21 12.51 -12.47
CA ALA A 86 1.67 12.75 -13.84
C ALA A 86 2.34 11.49 -14.40
N ILE A 87 2.36 11.35 -15.73
CA ILE A 87 3.26 10.40 -16.37
C ILE A 87 4.59 11.11 -16.60
N GLN A 88 5.66 10.54 -16.09
CA GLN A 88 7.02 11.03 -16.28
C GLN A 88 7.96 9.86 -16.55
N ASP A 89 8.69 9.94 -17.65
CA ASP A 89 9.63 8.88 -18.09
C ASP A 89 8.98 7.50 -18.23
N GLY A 90 7.69 7.46 -18.66
CA GLY A 90 6.92 6.22 -18.80
C GLY A 90 6.45 5.62 -17.48
N MET A 91 6.46 6.38 -16.39
CA MET A 91 6.04 5.94 -15.06
C MET A 91 4.98 6.86 -14.46
N LEU A 92 4.12 6.34 -13.60
CA LEU A 92 3.29 7.18 -12.75
C LEU A 92 4.16 7.88 -11.72
N ARG A 93 4.18 9.21 -11.75
CA ARG A 93 4.72 10.03 -10.66
C ARG A 93 3.60 10.42 -9.70
N ILE A 94 3.75 10.06 -8.43
CA ILE A 94 2.92 10.56 -7.33
C ILE A 94 3.70 11.64 -6.59
N THR A 95 3.09 12.82 -6.43
CA THR A 95 3.73 13.99 -5.82
C THR A 95 3.11 14.30 -4.47
N ALA A 96 3.93 14.46 -3.43
CA ALA A 96 3.56 15.09 -2.18
C ALA A 96 4.18 16.47 -2.11
N ALA A 97 3.38 17.52 -1.87
CA ALA A 97 3.83 18.90 -1.79
C ALA A 97 2.95 19.72 -0.84
N ARG A 98 3.47 20.84 -0.35
CA ARG A 98 2.68 21.78 0.46
C ARG A 98 1.84 22.67 -0.44
N ASP A 99 0.59 22.87 -0.07
CA ASP A 99 -0.28 23.86 -0.70
C ASP A 99 0.06 25.29 -0.23
N GLY A 100 -0.60 26.29 -0.81
CA GLY A 100 -0.40 27.70 -0.47
C GLY A 100 -0.73 28.08 0.99
N LYS A 101 -1.28 27.13 1.77
CA LYS A 101 -1.53 27.26 3.22
C LYS A 101 -0.53 26.46 4.06
N GLY A 102 0.48 25.87 3.42
CA GLY A 102 1.50 25.05 4.08
C GLY A 102 1.03 23.65 4.48
N MET A 103 -0.16 23.20 4.05
CA MET A 103 -0.69 21.86 4.32
C MET A 103 -0.18 20.87 3.29
N TRP A 104 0.26 19.69 3.75
CA TRP A 104 0.66 18.64 2.85
C TRP A 104 -0.52 18.11 2.04
N ARG A 105 -0.33 18.03 0.72
CA ARG A 105 -1.19 17.40 -0.26
C ARG A 105 -0.43 16.28 -0.95
N SER A 106 -1.11 15.19 -1.24
CA SER A 106 -0.47 14.05 -1.90
C SER A 106 -1.47 13.25 -2.74
N GLY A 107 -1.00 12.14 -3.34
CA GLY A 107 -1.79 11.23 -4.13
C GLY A 107 -1.92 9.84 -3.49
N LEU A 108 -3.12 9.29 -3.64
CA LEU A 108 -3.45 7.90 -3.41
C LEU A 108 -4.23 7.42 -4.62
N ILE A 109 -4.01 6.18 -5.06
CA ILE A 109 -4.86 5.52 -6.06
C ILE A 109 -5.42 4.23 -5.50
N ALA A 110 -6.70 3.94 -5.82
CA ALA A 110 -7.37 2.69 -5.47
C ALA A 110 -7.99 2.06 -6.72
N SER A 111 -7.89 0.72 -6.85
CA SER A 111 -8.34 -0.03 -8.03
C SER A 111 -9.84 -0.34 -8.05
N VAL A 112 -10.59 0.12 -7.05
CA VAL A 112 -12.06 0.07 -7.01
C VAL A 112 -12.63 1.42 -6.63
N ASP A 113 -13.83 1.72 -7.13
CA ASP A 113 -14.61 2.90 -6.74
C ASP A 113 -15.36 2.71 -5.40
N ARG A 114 -16.19 3.68 -5.03
CA ARG A 114 -16.98 3.66 -3.79
C ARG A 114 -17.99 2.53 -3.70
N ASP A 115 -18.45 2.06 -4.85
CA ASP A 115 -19.44 0.96 -4.96
C ASP A 115 -18.73 -0.40 -5.06
N GLY A 116 -17.39 -0.41 -5.07
CA GLY A 116 -16.56 -1.60 -5.19
C GLY A 116 -16.44 -2.12 -6.62
N ASN A 117 -16.78 -1.29 -7.62
CA ASN A 117 -16.52 -1.63 -9.03
C ASN A 117 -15.07 -1.35 -9.38
N GLY A 118 -14.49 -2.17 -10.27
CA GLY A 118 -13.11 -2.09 -10.69
C GLY A 118 -12.37 -3.40 -10.42
N PHE A 119 -11.04 -3.34 -10.26
CA PHE A 119 -10.25 -4.54 -10.08
C PHE A 119 -10.17 -4.97 -8.62
N SER A 120 -10.53 -6.22 -8.37
CA SER A 120 -10.25 -6.94 -7.13
C SER A 120 -10.10 -8.42 -7.45
N GLN A 121 -9.26 -9.14 -6.71
CA GLN A 121 -8.98 -10.57 -6.93
C GLN A 121 -8.81 -11.30 -5.61
N GLN A 122 -9.41 -12.49 -5.51
CA GLN A 122 -9.15 -13.41 -4.41
C GLN A 122 -7.99 -14.32 -4.80
N TYR A 123 -6.96 -14.37 -3.95
CA TYR A 123 -5.75 -15.16 -4.14
C TYR A 123 -4.92 -14.78 -5.37
N GLY A 124 -3.74 -15.37 -5.52
CA GLY A 124 -2.80 -15.09 -6.58
C GLY A 124 -1.65 -14.21 -6.12
N TYR A 125 -1.04 -13.49 -7.05
CA TYR A 125 0.12 -12.63 -6.80
C TYR A 125 -0.17 -11.21 -7.27
N PHE A 126 0.18 -10.22 -6.45
CA PHE A 126 0.08 -8.79 -6.73
C PHE A 126 1.47 -8.19 -6.61
N GLU A 127 1.82 -7.31 -7.53
CA GLU A 127 3.14 -6.69 -7.59
C GLU A 127 3.04 -5.23 -8.01
N MET A 128 3.80 -4.39 -7.34
CA MET A 128 4.13 -3.03 -7.74
C MET A 128 5.63 -2.95 -7.99
N ARG A 129 6.05 -2.35 -9.11
CA ARG A 129 7.44 -1.97 -9.34
C ARG A 129 7.57 -0.46 -9.23
N ALA A 130 8.42 -0.01 -8.29
CA ALA A 130 8.49 1.40 -7.95
C ALA A 130 9.87 1.79 -7.42
N ARG A 131 10.18 3.09 -7.50
CA ARG A 131 11.22 3.76 -6.69
C ARG A 131 10.54 4.69 -5.70
N LEU A 132 11.00 4.65 -4.47
CA LEU A 132 10.39 5.38 -3.37
C LEU A 132 11.18 6.66 -3.08
N PRO A 133 10.52 7.73 -2.60
CA PRO A 133 11.24 8.89 -2.10
C PRO A 133 12.07 8.50 -0.90
N ASP A 134 13.28 9.04 -0.80
CA ASP A 134 14.13 8.90 0.37
C ASP A 134 14.02 10.15 1.26
N GLY A 135 14.39 9.98 2.54
CA GLY A 135 14.42 11.06 3.51
C GLY A 135 13.26 11.06 4.51
N PRO A 136 13.42 11.83 5.59
CA PRO A 136 12.49 11.79 6.71
C PRO A 136 11.10 12.29 6.34
N GLY A 137 10.10 11.74 6.99
CA GLY A 137 8.71 12.20 6.90
C GLY A 137 7.91 11.65 5.73
N VAL A 138 8.53 11.00 4.73
CA VAL A 138 7.79 10.29 3.66
C VAL A 138 7.28 8.94 4.17
N TRP A 139 6.11 8.54 3.65
CA TRP A 139 5.45 7.27 3.96
C TRP A 139 4.76 6.70 2.73
N PRO A 140 5.52 6.29 1.68
CA PRO A 140 4.95 5.57 0.55
C PRO A 140 4.50 4.18 0.97
N ALA A 141 3.36 3.73 0.40
CA ALA A 141 2.78 2.42 0.66
C ALA A 141 2.20 1.77 -0.60
N PHE A 142 2.26 0.44 -0.61
CA PHE A 142 1.51 -0.45 -1.50
C PHE A 142 0.80 -1.49 -0.64
N TRP A 143 -0.52 -1.51 -0.71
CA TRP A 143 -1.36 -2.27 0.19
C TRP A 143 -2.64 -2.78 -0.47
N LEU A 144 -3.27 -3.74 0.16
CA LEU A 144 -4.50 -4.36 -0.33
C LEU A 144 -5.56 -4.31 0.77
N ILE A 145 -6.82 -4.08 0.36
CA ILE A 145 -7.98 -4.10 1.25
C ILE A 145 -9.01 -5.11 0.76
N GLY A 146 -9.60 -5.85 1.71
CA GLY A 146 -10.70 -6.75 1.44
C GLY A 146 -11.97 -6.03 0.99
N LYS A 147 -12.63 -6.57 -0.04
CA LYS A 147 -13.84 -5.98 -0.61
C LYS A 147 -15.02 -6.01 0.35
N ASP A 148 -15.20 -7.11 1.10
CA ASP A 148 -16.21 -7.19 2.17
C ASP A 148 -15.67 -6.66 3.48
N ARG A 149 -16.15 -5.49 3.88
CA ARG A 149 -15.80 -4.81 5.13
C ARG A 149 -16.94 -4.85 6.16
N SER A 150 -17.93 -5.69 5.97
CA SER A 150 -19.14 -5.73 6.81
C SER A 150 -18.86 -6.16 8.25
N LYS A 151 -17.99 -7.14 8.46
CA LYS A 151 -17.61 -7.69 9.77
C LYS A 151 -16.24 -7.23 10.25
N ALA A 152 -15.29 -7.20 9.35
CA ALA A 152 -13.92 -6.72 9.58
C ALA A 152 -13.36 -6.10 8.31
N THR A 153 -12.38 -5.21 8.45
CA THR A 153 -11.54 -4.80 7.32
C THR A 153 -10.29 -5.69 7.32
N ALA A 154 -10.14 -6.50 6.27
CA ALA A 154 -8.90 -7.19 5.98
C ALA A 154 -7.96 -6.26 5.25
N GLU A 155 -6.71 -6.16 5.69
CA GLU A 155 -5.68 -5.27 5.13
C GLU A 155 -4.36 -6.02 5.04
N ILE A 156 -3.64 -5.81 3.94
CA ILE A 156 -2.30 -6.35 3.72
C ILE A 156 -1.41 -5.22 3.24
N ASP A 157 -0.50 -4.78 4.08
CA ASP A 157 0.51 -3.80 3.72
C ASP A 157 1.72 -4.55 3.16
N VAL A 158 1.85 -4.55 1.84
CA VAL A 158 2.97 -5.21 1.16
C VAL A 158 4.25 -4.48 1.47
N ILE A 159 4.20 -3.16 1.43
CA ILE A 159 5.26 -2.27 1.89
C ILE A 159 4.67 -1.00 2.51
N GLU A 160 5.20 -0.63 3.66
CA GLU A 160 5.15 0.70 4.25
C GLU A 160 6.60 1.15 4.53
N TYR A 161 7.07 2.14 3.79
CA TYR A 161 8.40 2.69 3.99
C TYR A 161 8.32 4.01 4.74
N TYR A 162 8.95 4.05 5.90
CA TYR A 162 9.08 5.26 6.70
C TYR A 162 10.48 5.84 6.52
N GLY A 163 10.59 6.94 5.81
CA GLY A 163 11.88 7.52 5.44
C GLY A 163 12.74 8.03 6.61
N ASP A 164 12.15 8.18 7.81
CA ASP A 164 12.89 8.41 9.07
C ASP A 164 13.53 7.14 9.65
N LYS A 165 13.26 5.98 9.07
CA LYS A 165 13.79 4.66 9.46
C LYS A 165 14.45 3.96 8.27
N PRO A 166 15.52 4.55 7.68
CA PRO A 166 16.15 3.99 6.50
C PRO A 166 16.71 2.59 6.77
N GLY A 167 16.92 1.82 5.72
CA GLY A 167 17.46 0.46 5.77
C GLY A 167 16.43 -0.65 5.93
N ALA A 168 15.13 -0.32 6.13
CA ALA A 168 14.06 -1.30 6.23
C ALA A 168 12.70 -0.69 5.89
N TYR A 169 11.76 -1.54 5.50
CA TYR A 169 10.33 -1.23 5.44
C TYR A 169 9.53 -2.20 6.31
N SER A 170 8.28 -1.90 6.58
CA SER A 170 7.35 -2.80 7.27
C SER A 170 6.48 -3.52 6.25
N SER A 171 6.21 -4.80 6.48
CA SER A 171 5.10 -5.54 5.88
C SER A 171 4.19 -6.01 6.99
N THR A 172 2.87 -5.80 6.83
CA THR A 172 1.90 -6.08 7.90
C THR A 172 0.65 -6.73 7.30
N VAL A 173 -0.01 -7.58 8.08
CA VAL A 173 -1.36 -8.06 7.81
C VAL A 173 -2.25 -7.68 8.99
N HIS A 174 -3.44 -7.16 8.71
CA HIS A 174 -4.39 -6.68 9.70
C HIS A 174 -5.79 -7.25 9.45
N ALA A 175 -6.51 -7.55 10.53
CA ALA A 175 -7.95 -7.72 10.53
C ALA A 175 -8.55 -6.78 11.59
N TRP A 176 -9.18 -5.69 11.13
CA TRP A 176 -9.82 -4.68 11.96
C TRP A 176 -11.30 -5.03 12.13
N HIS A 177 -11.66 -5.63 13.26
CA HIS A 177 -13.04 -6.09 13.52
C HIS A 177 -13.94 -4.94 13.96
N ARG A 178 -15.22 -5.05 13.63
CA ARG A 178 -16.24 -4.04 13.99
C ARG A 178 -16.52 -3.96 15.49
N ASP A 179 -16.18 -5.00 16.24
CA ASP A 179 -16.27 -5.07 17.71
C ASP A 179 -15.07 -4.40 18.41
N GLY A 180 -14.12 -3.85 17.64
CA GLY A 180 -12.92 -3.18 18.14
C GLY A 180 -11.72 -4.11 18.35
N ARG A 181 -11.86 -5.42 18.12
CA ARG A 181 -10.72 -6.34 18.11
C ARG A 181 -9.85 -6.07 16.89
N HIS A 182 -8.54 -6.19 17.07
CA HIS A 182 -7.54 -6.04 16.02
C HIS A 182 -6.56 -7.21 16.07
N ASP A 183 -6.60 -8.06 15.05
CA ASP A 183 -5.63 -9.12 14.85
C ASP A 183 -4.58 -8.63 13.83
N SER A 184 -3.31 -8.87 14.10
CA SER A 184 -2.23 -8.49 13.19
C SER A 184 -1.02 -9.38 13.32
N ASP A 185 -0.25 -9.47 12.23
CA ASP A 185 1.10 -10.01 12.19
C ASP A 185 1.96 -9.11 11.30
N TYR A 186 3.25 -8.97 11.60
CA TYR A 186 4.11 -8.05 10.86
C TYR A 186 5.56 -8.51 10.83
N SER A 187 6.32 -7.98 9.84
CA SER A 187 7.76 -8.11 9.77
C SER A 187 8.41 -6.80 9.34
N ARG A 188 9.57 -6.52 9.90
CA ARG A 188 10.45 -5.45 9.43
C ARG A 188 11.48 -6.02 8.46
N ILE A 189 11.32 -5.70 7.18
CA ILE A 189 12.13 -6.21 6.08
C ILE A 189 13.37 -5.33 5.93
N LYS A 190 14.56 -5.90 6.20
CA LYS A 190 15.83 -5.14 6.24
C LYS A 190 16.55 -5.11 4.87
N THR A 191 15.85 -5.16 3.75
CA THR A 191 16.46 -5.16 2.41
C THR A 191 17.19 -3.86 2.10
N PHE A 192 16.71 -2.73 2.59
CA PHE A 192 17.35 -1.42 2.38
C PHE A 192 18.65 -1.20 3.19
N ALA A 193 19.06 -2.19 3.96
CA ALA A 193 20.42 -2.20 4.50
C ALA A 193 21.48 -2.36 3.39
N THR A 194 21.12 -2.92 2.23
CA THR A 194 22.00 -3.17 1.07
C THR A 194 21.43 -2.65 -0.24
N ALA A 195 20.13 -2.38 -0.32
CA ALA A 195 19.45 -1.79 -1.47
C ALA A 195 19.06 -0.33 -1.16
N ASN A 196 18.94 0.50 -2.20
CA ASN A 196 18.53 1.89 -2.05
C ASN A 196 17.04 2.02 -2.43
N PRO A 197 16.16 2.52 -1.56
CA PRO A 197 14.74 2.69 -1.88
C PRO A 197 14.49 3.62 -3.09
N ALA A 198 15.45 4.50 -3.42
CA ALA A 198 15.38 5.37 -4.60
C ALA A 198 15.75 4.64 -5.91
N ASP A 199 16.23 3.41 -5.85
CA ASP A 199 16.37 2.54 -7.03
C ASP A 199 15.03 1.85 -7.32
N MET A 200 14.92 1.26 -8.52
CA MET A 200 13.69 0.58 -8.95
C MET A 200 13.65 -0.84 -8.40
N HIS A 201 12.68 -1.13 -7.54
CA HIS A 201 12.47 -2.43 -6.94
C HIS A 201 11.04 -2.95 -7.18
N SER A 202 10.85 -4.27 -7.13
CA SER A 202 9.53 -4.87 -7.12
C SER A 202 9.14 -5.33 -5.71
N TYR A 203 7.92 -4.98 -5.32
CA TYR A 203 7.29 -5.32 -4.05
C TYR A 203 6.06 -6.16 -4.34
N GLY A 204 6.02 -7.39 -3.84
CA GLY A 204 4.96 -8.32 -4.18
C GLY A 204 4.39 -9.09 -3.02
N VAL A 205 3.14 -9.55 -3.18
CA VAL A 205 2.46 -10.44 -2.24
C VAL A 205 1.78 -11.58 -2.97
N LYS A 206 2.05 -12.82 -2.55
CA LYS A 206 1.34 -14.03 -2.98
C LYS A 206 0.41 -14.48 -1.87
N ILE A 207 -0.87 -14.61 -2.19
CA ILE A 207 -1.93 -15.01 -1.26
C ILE A 207 -2.53 -16.32 -1.78
N ASP A 208 -2.55 -17.35 -0.96
CA ASP A 208 -3.31 -18.57 -1.19
C ASP A 208 -4.26 -18.85 -0.01
N SER A 209 -4.84 -20.06 0.07
CA SER A 209 -5.76 -20.43 1.16
C SER A 209 -5.11 -20.47 2.54
N ASP A 210 -3.78 -20.65 2.61
CA ASP A 210 -3.06 -20.99 3.83
C ASP A 210 -2.09 -19.89 4.25
N PHE A 211 -1.44 -19.21 3.27
CA PHE A 211 -0.35 -18.29 3.54
C PHE A 211 -0.44 -17.00 2.73
N ILE A 212 0.03 -15.93 3.36
CA ILE A 212 0.42 -14.67 2.74
C ILE A 212 1.95 -14.63 2.71
N ARG A 213 2.54 -14.39 1.52
CA ARG A 213 4.00 -14.37 1.30
C ARG A 213 4.40 -13.08 0.66
N MET A 214 5.35 -12.37 1.27
CA MET A 214 5.87 -11.10 0.78
C MET A 214 7.18 -11.32 0.03
N TYR A 215 7.32 -10.62 -1.09
CA TYR A 215 8.48 -10.71 -1.96
C TYR A 215 9.09 -9.33 -2.19
N PHE A 216 10.42 -9.30 -2.23
CA PHE A 216 11.20 -8.15 -2.65
C PHE A 216 12.11 -8.60 -3.79
N ASP A 217 12.02 -7.95 -4.95
CA ASP A 217 12.73 -8.33 -6.19
C ASP A 217 12.61 -9.83 -6.51
N GLY A 218 11.41 -10.37 -6.35
CA GLY A 218 11.10 -11.78 -6.59
C GLY A 218 11.57 -12.76 -5.50
N ALA A 219 12.34 -12.31 -4.52
CA ALA A 219 12.79 -13.13 -3.41
C ALA A 219 11.79 -13.09 -2.24
N LEU A 220 11.46 -14.25 -1.66
CA LEU A 220 10.63 -14.34 -0.46
C LEU A 220 11.35 -13.66 0.71
N VAL A 221 10.69 -12.69 1.35
CA VAL A 221 11.25 -11.94 2.49
C VAL A 221 10.46 -12.15 3.78
N TRP A 222 9.17 -12.52 3.68
CA TRP A 222 8.35 -12.85 4.84
C TRP A 222 7.16 -13.74 4.45
N LYS A 223 6.68 -14.54 5.42
CA LYS A 223 5.54 -15.45 5.25
C LYS A 223 4.74 -15.51 6.56
N THR A 224 3.43 -15.39 6.46
CA THR A 224 2.51 -15.55 7.58
C THR A 224 1.27 -16.34 7.16
N LYS A 225 0.47 -16.80 8.14
CA LYS A 225 -0.80 -17.49 7.88
C LYS A 225 -1.88 -16.50 7.44
N VAL A 226 -2.75 -16.95 6.55
CA VAL A 226 -3.95 -16.20 6.15
C VAL A 226 -4.92 -16.14 7.34
N PHE A 227 -5.35 -14.93 7.73
CA PHE A 227 -6.51 -14.78 8.62
C PHE A 227 -7.80 -15.06 7.83
N PRO A 228 -8.87 -15.55 8.47
CA PRO A 228 -10.14 -15.83 7.79
C PRO A 228 -10.68 -14.64 6.97
N GLU A 229 -10.45 -13.42 7.44
CA GLU A 229 -10.90 -12.17 6.85
C GLU A 229 -10.25 -11.86 5.50
N HIS A 230 -9.05 -12.41 5.24
CA HIS A 230 -8.34 -12.24 3.94
C HIS A 230 -8.79 -13.23 2.86
N ARG A 231 -9.70 -14.16 3.18
CA ARG A 231 -10.22 -15.15 2.21
C ARG A 231 -11.34 -14.58 1.35
N GLN A 232 -11.06 -13.45 0.71
CA GLN A 232 -12.01 -12.69 -0.11
C GLN A 232 -11.25 -11.94 -1.22
N PRO A 233 -11.94 -11.38 -2.22
CA PRO A 233 -11.29 -10.50 -3.17
C PRO A 233 -10.69 -9.28 -2.47
N MET A 234 -9.41 -9.02 -2.78
CA MET A 234 -8.65 -7.87 -2.32
C MET A 234 -8.46 -6.89 -3.48
N TYR A 235 -8.54 -5.60 -3.22
CA TYR A 235 -8.24 -4.54 -4.19
C TYR A 235 -7.00 -3.76 -3.79
N ILE A 236 -6.41 -3.09 -4.75
CA ILE A 236 -5.09 -2.46 -4.66
C ILE A 236 -5.23 -1.01 -4.25
N LEU A 237 -4.34 -0.56 -3.34
CA LEU A 237 -4.10 0.85 -3.05
C LEU A 237 -2.60 1.15 -3.08
N ILE A 238 -2.26 2.34 -3.58
CA ILE A 238 -0.90 2.86 -3.63
C ILE A 238 -0.95 4.34 -3.26
N ASP A 239 -0.08 4.78 -2.38
CA ASP A 239 -0.01 6.19 -2.00
C ASP A 239 1.41 6.65 -1.65
N LEU A 240 1.56 7.96 -1.67
CA LEU A 240 2.68 8.65 -1.04
C LEU A 240 2.15 9.41 0.18
N GLY A 241 2.05 8.72 1.32
CA GLY A 241 1.72 9.33 2.59
C GLY A 241 2.84 10.23 3.11
N ILE A 242 2.47 11.08 4.08
CA ILE A 242 3.41 11.86 4.91
C ILE A 242 3.14 11.48 6.36
N VAL A 243 4.17 11.22 7.14
CA VAL A 243 4.04 10.88 8.55
C VAL A 243 3.45 12.05 9.33
N ASP A 244 2.49 11.77 10.21
CA ASP A 244 1.83 12.80 11.02
C ASP A 244 2.77 13.37 12.08
N GLY A 245 2.66 14.67 12.37
CA GLY A 245 3.38 15.34 13.47
C GLY A 245 4.88 15.56 13.23
N VAL A 246 5.40 15.38 12.01
CA VAL A 246 6.84 15.61 11.72
C VAL A 246 7.14 17.09 11.62
N THR A 247 7.35 17.73 12.77
CA THR A 247 7.74 19.16 12.84
C THR A 247 9.27 19.38 12.80
N LYS A 248 10.09 18.34 13.05
CA LYS A 248 11.55 18.48 13.17
C LYS A 248 12.36 17.92 12.02
N MET A 249 11.79 17.00 11.22
CA MET A 249 12.42 16.46 10.00
C MET A 249 11.35 16.41 8.93
N ALA A 250 11.20 17.52 8.22
CA ALA A 250 10.20 17.62 7.16
C ALA A 250 10.63 16.80 5.95
N ALA A 251 9.67 16.11 5.31
CA ALA A 251 9.85 15.57 3.98
C ALA A 251 10.32 16.66 3.01
N ALA A 252 11.08 16.29 2.00
CA ALA A 252 11.42 17.21 0.92
C ALA A 252 10.11 17.71 0.26
N ASP A 253 10.07 19.01 -0.08
CA ASP A 253 8.91 19.66 -0.68
C ASP A 253 9.32 20.22 -2.05
N PRO A 254 8.86 19.59 -3.14
CA PRO A 254 8.05 18.37 -3.23
C PRO A 254 8.84 17.07 -3.02
N SER A 255 8.12 15.98 -2.64
CA SER A 255 8.60 14.60 -2.67
C SER A 255 7.92 13.83 -3.79
N PHE A 256 8.61 12.82 -4.36
CA PHE A 256 8.10 12.05 -5.50
C PHE A 256 8.29 10.55 -5.30
N MET A 257 7.22 9.80 -5.57
CA MET A 257 7.23 8.36 -5.77
C MET A 257 7.01 8.07 -7.25
N PHE A 258 7.72 7.10 -7.81
CA PHE A 258 7.54 6.69 -9.20
C PHE A 258 7.17 5.22 -9.27
N VAL A 259 6.06 4.92 -9.93
CA VAL A 259 5.57 3.56 -10.14
C VAL A 259 5.68 3.22 -11.63
N ASP A 260 6.47 2.19 -11.94
CA ASP A 260 6.71 1.70 -13.29
C ASP A 260 5.51 0.89 -13.79
N TYR A 261 5.06 -0.07 -12.98
CA TYR A 261 3.85 -0.83 -13.26
C TYR A 261 3.20 -1.39 -11.98
N VAL A 262 1.94 -1.78 -12.15
CA VAL A 262 1.21 -2.64 -11.20
C VAL A 262 0.67 -3.84 -11.96
N ARG A 263 0.87 -5.05 -11.40
CA ARG A 263 0.40 -6.31 -11.99
C ARG A 263 -0.28 -7.18 -10.96
N ALA A 264 -1.27 -7.98 -11.41
CA ALA A 264 -1.81 -9.07 -10.64
C ALA A 264 -1.93 -10.33 -11.49
N TYR A 265 -1.71 -11.46 -10.85
CA TYR A 265 -1.70 -12.79 -11.49
C TYR A 265 -2.56 -13.74 -10.67
N GLN A 266 -3.32 -14.58 -11.32
CA GLN A 266 -4.13 -15.63 -10.72
C GLN A 266 -3.47 -17.00 -10.93
N PHE A 267 -3.62 -17.91 -9.97
CA PHE A 267 -3.24 -19.32 -10.15
C PHE A 267 -4.04 -19.93 -11.31
N ARG A 268 -3.36 -20.76 -12.12
CA ARG A 268 -4.01 -21.55 -13.18
C ARG A 268 -4.77 -22.73 -12.61
#